data_2722f31acf202f2873fb0371aa321f45
#
_entry.id   2722f31acf202f2873fb0371aa321f45
#
_cell.length_a   1.000
_cell.length_b   1.000
_cell.length_c   1.000
_cell.angle_alpha   90.00
_cell.angle_beta   90.00
_cell.angle_gamma   90.00
#
_symmetry.space_group_name_H-M   'P 1'
#
loop_
_entity.id
_entity.type
_entity.pdbx_description
1 polymer ?
#
loop_
_entity_poly.entity_id
_entity_poly.type
_entity_poly.pdbx_seq_one_letter_code
_entity_poly.pdbx_strand_id
1 'polypeptide(L)' 'MKRSKYSSFNELPLMLTVQDVADVLGIGLDHAYEVPHRKDFPTITLGSRIIIPRDKFMAWIEEQAAQKTEIF' A
#
# COMPACT_ATOMS: atom_id res chain seq x y z
N MET A 1 -11.79 -1.72 -12.84
CA MET A 1 -10.60 -1.63 -11.96
C MET A 1 -9.72 -0.48 -12.42
N LYS A 2 -9.26 0.33 -11.49
CA LYS A 2 -8.34 1.42 -11.81
C LYS A 2 -6.97 0.87 -12.19
N ARG A 3 -6.32 1.53 -13.14
CA ARG A 3 -4.92 1.25 -13.42
C ARG A 3 -4.05 1.91 -12.36
N SER A 4 -2.93 1.27 -12.02
CA SER A 4 -1.93 1.89 -11.17
C SER A 4 -1.35 3.13 -11.86
N LYS A 5 -1.14 4.19 -11.08
CA LYS A 5 -0.50 5.41 -11.54
C LYS A 5 1.00 5.21 -11.83
N TYR A 6 1.61 4.24 -11.17
CA TYR A 6 3.05 3.99 -11.25
C TYR A 6 3.34 2.78 -12.13
N SER A 7 4.39 2.86 -12.93
CA SER A 7 4.83 1.73 -13.76
C SER A 7 6.08 1.06 -13.20
N SER A 8 6.71 1.64 -12.18
CA SER A 8 7.92 1.10 -11.57
C SER A 8 7.94 1.42 -10.09
N PHE A 9 8.42 0.46 -9.29
CA PHE A 9 8.61 0.64 -7.86
C PHE A 9 9.52 1.83 -7.55
N ASN A 10 10.54 2.05 -8.38
CA ASN A 10 11.51 3.13 -8.17
C ASN A 10 10.93 4.53 -8.36
N GLU A 11 9.74 4.65 -8.92
CA GLU A 11 9.05 5.93 -9.05
C GLU A 11 8.44 6.39 -7.73
N LEU A 12 8.35 5.51 -6.74
CA LEU A 12 7.71 5.83 -5.47
C LEU A 12 8.68 6.54 -4.52
N PRO A 13 8.17 7.47 -3.70
CA PRO A 13 9.00 8.04 -2.63
C PRO A 13 9.30 6.99 -1.56
N LEU A 14 10.28 7.28 -0.70
CA LEU A 14 10.66 6.35 0.37
C LEU A 14 9.54 6.11 1.37
N MET A 15 8.72 7.13 1.62
CA MET A 15 7.55 7.03 2.52
C MET A 15 6.30 7.33 1.73
N LEU A 16 5.33 6.43 1.84
CA LEU A 16 4.09 6.50 1.08
C LEU A 16 2.95 7.01 1.97
N THR A 17 1.99 7.66 1.33
CA THR A 17 0.69 7.97 1.95
C THR A 17 -0.32 6.89 1.58
N VAL A 18 -1.51 6.94 2.20
CA VAL A 18 -2.60 6.03 1.83
C VAL A 18 -2.99 6.25 0.36
N GLN A 19 -2.95 7.52 -0.11
CA GLN A 19 -3.23 7.82 -1.52
C GLN A 19 -2.21 7.15 -2.44
N ASP A 20 -0.93 7.14 -2.06
CA ASP A 20 0.10 6.47 -2.84
C ASP A 20 -0.16 4.97 -2.93
N VAL A 21 -0.58 4.35 -1.83
CA VAL A 21 -0.95 2.93 -1.81
C VAL A 21 -2.11 2.66 -2.76
N ALA A 22 -3.13 3.52 -2.74
CA ALA A 22 -4.26 3.40 -3.66
C ALA A 22 -3.81 3.48 -5.12
N ASP A 23 -2.90 4.41 -5.41
CA ASP A 23 -2.38 4.60 -6.77
C ASP A 23 -1.56 3.38 -7.23
N VAL A 24 -0.76 2.80 -6.35
CA VAL A 24 0.04 1.62 -6.67
C VAL A 24 -0.86 0.41 -6.92
N LEU A 25 -1.82 0.19 -6.03
CA LEU A 25 -2.71 -0.97 -6.13
C LEU A 25 -3.81 -0.81 -7.17
N GLY A 26 -4.02 0.42 -7.64
CA GLY A 26 -5.07 0.69 -8.62
C GLY A 26 -6.47 0.56 -8.05
N ILE A 27 -6.66 0.92 -6.78
CA ILE A 27 -7.94 0.82 -6.09
C ILE A 27 -8.45 2.20 -5.69
N GLY A 28 -9.72 2.26 -5.32
CA GLY A 28 -10.32 3.49 -4.81
C GLY A 28 -9.78 3.83 -3.42
N LEU A 29 -9.84 5.11 -3.06
CA LEU A 29 -9.30 5.58 -1.79
C LEU A 29 -10.03 4.99 -0.59
N ASP A 30 -11.33 4.76 -0.68
CA ASP A 30 -12.10 4.13 0.38
C ASP A 30 -11.57 2.72 0.70
N HIS A 31 -11.28 1.92 -0.32
CA HIS A 31 -10.67 0.61 -0.14
C HIS A 31 -9.23 0.73 0.37
N ALA A 32 -8.50 1.75 -0.09
CA ALA A 32 -7.13 1.95 0.35
C ALA A 32 -7.04 2.23 1.84
N TYR A 33 -8.04 2.89 2.44
CA TYR A 33 -8.05 3.13 3.88
C TYR A 33 -8.30 1.89 4.72
N GLU A 34 -8.85 0.83 4.13
CA GLU A 34 -9.05 -0.44 4.83
C GLU A 34 -7.74 -1.21 5.00
N VAL A 35 -6.83 -1.08 4.04
CA VAL A 35 -5.58 -1.86 4.01
C VAL A 35 -4.70 -1.58 5.23
N PRO A 36 -4.46 -0.31 5.64
CA PRO A 36 -3.61 -0.04 6.80
C PRO A 36 -4.14 -0.56 8.13
N HIS A 37 -5.40 -0.93 8.21
CA HIS A 37 -5.98 -1.51 9.43
C HIS A 37 -5.69 -2.99 9.57
N ARG A 38 -5.10 -3.63 8.57
CA ARG A 38 -4.69 -5.03 8.66
C ARG A 38 -3.46 -5.13 9.57
N LYS A 39 -3.42 -6.17 10.40
CA LYS A 39 -2.32 -6.37 11.35
C LYS A 39 -0.97 -6.60 10.67
N ASP A 40 -0.99 -7.19 9.49
CA ASP A 40 0.22 -7.54 8.75
C ASP A 40 0.73 -6.41 7.86
N PHE A 41 -0.02 -5.31 7.75
CA PHE A 41 0.35 -4.22 6.84
C PHE A 41 1.33 -3.27 7.53
N PRO A 42 2.45 -2.92 6.86
CA PRO A 42 3.47 -2.05 7.46
C PRO A 42 3.01 -0.59 7.48
N THR A 43 2.76 -0.05 8.66
CA THR A 43 2.39 1.35 8.84
C THR A 43 3.18 1.97 9.98
N ILE A 44 3.41 3.28 9.86
CA ILE A 44 3.94 4.09 10.94
C ILE A 44 2.93 5.21 11.17
N THR A 45 2.50 5.39 12.41
CA THR A 45 1.56 6.45 12.76
C THR A 45 2.31 7.61 13.38
N LEU A 46 2.23 8.78 12.76
CA LEU A 46 2.83 10.02 13.27
C LEU A 46 1.71 11.01 13.56
N GLY A 47 1.32 11.08 14.83
CA GLY A 47 0.17 11.89 15.20
C GLY A 47 -1.08 11.35 14.51
N SER A 48 -1.71 12.18 13.67
CA SER A 48 -2.90 11.78 12.90
C SER A 48 -2.55 11.26 11.51
N ARG A 49 -1.26 11.22 11.16
CA ARG A 49 -0.82 10.80 9.83
C ARG A 49 -0.42 9.33 9.84
N ILE A 50 -0.79 8.63 8.76
CA ILE A 50 -0.35 7.27 8.51
C ILE A 50 0.63 7.33 7.34
N ILE A 51 1.84 6.80 7.53
CA ILE A 51 2.82 6.67 6.47
C ILE A 51 3.25 5.22 6.34
N ILE A 52 3.64 4.84 5.14
CA ILE A 52 3.97 3.45 4.82
C ILE A 52 5.36 3.42 4.18
N PRO A 53 6.35 2.75 4.81
CA PRO A 53 7.67 2.63 4.20
C PRO A 53 7.58 1.85 2.88
N ARG A 54 8.14 2.41 1.82
CA ARG A 54 8.06 1.83 0.48
C ARG A 54 8.58 0.39 0.43
N ASP A 55 9.76 0.15 1.02
CA ASP A 55 10.38 -1.16 0.94
C ASP A 55 9.58 -2.23 1.69
N LYS A 56 9.00 -1.85 2.81
CA LYS A 56 8.15 -2.76 3.59
C LYS A 56 6.82 -3.03 2.87
N PHE A 57 6.29 -2.03 2.19
CA PHE A 57 5.09 -2.17 1.38
C PHE A 57 5.33 -3.16 0.23
N MET A 58 6.46 -3.05 -0.44
CA MET A 58 6.80 -3.97 -1.53
C MET A 58 6.94 -5.41 -0.99
N ALA A 59 7.61 -5.59 0.14
CA ALA A 59 7.74 -6.91 0.76
C ALA A 59 6.37 -7.49 1.12
N TRP A 60 5.47 -6.64 1.62
CA TRP A 60 4.10 -7.06 1.94
C TRP A 60 3.37 -7.53 0.69
N ILE A 61 3.48 -6.79 -0.42
CA ILE A 61 2.87 -7.18 -1.69
C ILE A 61 3.39 -8.54 -2.14
N GLU A 62 4.70 -8.74 -2.09
CA GLU A 62 5.32 -10.01 -2.49
C GLU A 62 4.81 -11.17 -1.65
N GLU A 63 4.66 -10.96 -0.35
CA GLU A 63 4.14 -11.97 0.55
C GLU A 63 2.69 -12.31 0.25
N GLN A 64 1.85 -11.30 0.02
CA GLN A 64 0.44 -11.53 -0.33
C GLN A 64 0.31 -12.30 -1.63
N ALA A 65 1.13 -11.96 -2.63
CA ALA A 65 1.11 -12.65 -3.92
C ALA A 65 1.55 -14.11 -3.76
N ALA A 66 2.55 -14.37 -2.93
CA ALA A 66 3.02 -15.73 -2.68
C ALA A 66 1.97 -16.58 -1.99
N GLN A 67 1.18 -16.00 -1.11
CA GLN A 67 0.10 -16.68 -0.39
C GLN A 67 -1.19 -16.71 -1.18
N LYS A 68 -1.26 -16.01 -2.31
CA LYS A 68 -2.47 -15.84 -3.10
C LYS A 68 -3.61 -15.31 -2.25
N THR A 69 -3.30 -14.32 -1.41
CA THR A 69 -4.24 -13.76 -0.45
C THR A 69 -5.33 -12.94 -1.15
N GLU A 70 -6.56 -13.11 -0.68
CA GLU A 70 -7.68 -12.27 -1.09
C GLU A 70 -7.84 -11.20 -0.01
N ILE A 71 -7.67 -9.91 -0.39
CA ILE A 71 -7.65 -8.81 0.56
C ILE A 71 -9.05 -8.21 0.78
N PHE A 72 -9.85 -8.15 -0.27
CA PHE A 72 -11.20 -7.58 -0.22
C PHE A 72 -12.28 -8.59 -0.56
#